data_acc23fe6a3a03b01a16789a1cfc2fa39
#
_entry.id   acc23fe6a3a03b01a16789a1cfc2fa39
#
_cell.length_a   1.000
_cell.length_b   1.000
_cell.length_c   1.000
_cell.angle_alpha   90.00
_cell.angle_beta   90.00
_cell.angle_gamma   90.00
#
_symmetry.space_group_name_H-M   'P 1'
#
loop_
_entity.id
_entity.type
_entity.pdbx_description
1 polymer ?
#
loop_
_entity_poly.entity_id
_entity_poly.type
_entity_poly.pdbx_seq_one_letter_code
_entity_poly.pdbx_strand_id
1 'polypeptide(L)'
;IYFHEHLKRKQDRVGITEETDFRSLDMRVECLSLFRHQREPAQVLGEIKDLVQRGVPLIELSASVAYAAARRAVHFHVANSFSDWNTVHHTFTYANAVDQALRRVPSKLLARGIFDGAMSVYLERFLNVPKQPVPEPSGRDVSREDVLAAIDSYGGVDETAQLVADMIAMGREEEVVQTLGHA
;
A
#
# COMPACT_ATOMS: atom_id res chain seq x y z
N ILE A 1 -3.91 0.30 15.40
CA ILE A 1 -2.98 0.34 16.55
C ILE A 1 -1.68 -0.36 16.17
N TYR A 2 -1.68 -1.61 15.67
CA TYR A 2 -0.48 -2.39 15.31
C TYR A 2 0.42 -1.72 14.27
N PHE A 3 -0.14 -1.13 13.23
CA PHE A 3 0.60 -0.45 12.16
C PHE A 3 1.35 0.80 12.67
N HIS A 4 0.77 1.51 13.63
CA HIS A 4 1.36 2.71 14.23
C HIS A 4 2.57 2.37 15.11
N GLU A 5 2.49 1.28 15.89
CA GLU A 5 3.61 0.81 16.72
C GLU A 5 4.75 0.22 15.88
N HIS A 6 4.42 -0.43 14.76
CA HIS A 6 5.43 -1.01 13.87
C HIS A 6 6.24 0.07 13.14
N LEU A 7 5.60 1.15 12.70
CA LEU A 7 6.29 2.33 12.16
C LEU A 7 7.20 2.97 13.20
N LYS A 8 6.75 3.08 14.45
CA LYS A 8 7.54 3.64 15.56
C LYS A 8 8.83 2.85 15.81
N ARG A 9 8.77 1.50 15.77
CA ARG A 9 9.96 0.64 15.93
C ARG A 9 10.95 0.74 14.77
N LYS A 10 10.52 1.07 13.56
CA LYS A 10 11.43 1.34 12.42
C LYS A 10 12.14 2.68 12.55
N GLN A 11 11.49 3.69 13.11
CA GLN A 11 12.09 5.01 13.38
C GLN A 11 13.32 4.90 14.29
N ASP A 12 13.24 4.10 15.34
CA ASP A 12 14.31 3.90 16.31
C ASP A 12 15.56 3.22 15.71
N ARG A 13 15.43 2.50 14.59
CA ARG A 13 16.51 1.77 13.92
C ARG A 13 17.27 2.56 12.84
N VAL A 14 16.67 3.59 12.25
CA VAL A 14 17.20 4.28 11.06
C VAL A 14 17.83 5.64 11.36
N GLY A 15 17.80 6.12 12.61
CA GLY A 15 18.46 7.38 13.00
C GLY A 15 17.92 8.63 12.30
N ILE A 16 16.64 8.63 11.90
CA ILE A 16 15.97 9.75 11.24
C ILE A 16 15.59 10.77 12.31
N THR A 17 15.96 12.04 12.11
CA THR A 17 15.66 13.12 13.05
C THR A 17 14.17 13.36 13.22
N GLU A 18 13.67 13.36 14.44
CA GLU A 18 12.26 13.36 14.86
C GLU A 18 11.35 14.39 14.17
N GLU A 19 11.87 15.55 13.81
CA GLU A 19 11.03 16.68 13.34
C GLU A 19 10.53 16.54 11.88
N THR A 20 11.30 15.87 11.03
CA THR A 20 10.95 15.64 9.61
C THR A 20 9.97 14.49 9.45
N ASP A 21 9.95 13.55 10.36
CA ASP A 21 9.25 12.28 10.27
C ASP A 21 7.78 12.38 10.73
N PHE A 22 7.47 13.18 11.74
CA PHE A 22 6.08 13.38 12.20
C PHE A 22 5.21 14.10 11.17
N ARG A 23 5.75 15.11 10.48
CA ARG A 23 5.00 15.80 9.39
C ARG A 23 4.74 14.88 8.21
N SER A 24 5.70 14.06 7.83
CA SER A 24 5.56 13.05 6.77
C SER A 24 4.54 11.98 7.13
N LEU A 25 4.53 11.51 8.38
CA LEU A 25 3.58 10.51 8.86
C LEU A 25 2.15 11.06 8.94
N ASP A 26 1.96 12.25 9.49
CA ASP A 26 0.65 12.90 9.57
C ASP A 26 0.09 13.20 8.20
N MET A 27 0.92 13.66 7.25
CA MET A 27 0.52 13.88 5.86
C MET A 27 0.14 12.57 5.16
N ARG A 28 0.86 11.47 5.40
CA ARG A 28 0.50 10.16 4.84
C ARG A 28 -0.82 9.67 5.41
N VAL A 29 -1.06 9.85 6.69
CA VAL A 29 -2.35 9.52 7.34
C VAL A 29 -3.47 10.38 6.76
N GLU A 30 -3.25 11.67 6.57
CA GLU A 30 -4.20 12.59 5.93
C GLU A 30 -4.49 12.16 4.48
N CYS A 31 -3.47 11.93 3.66
CA CYS A 31 -3.62 11.43 2.29
C CYS A 31 -4.36 10.08 2.23
N LEU A 32 -4.06 9.15 3.15
CA LEU A 32 -4.75 7.86 3.21
C LEU A 32 -6.20 7.99 3.63
N SER A 33 -6.56 9.03 4.38
CA SER A 33 -7.94 9.31 4.76
C SER A 33 -8.83 9.59 3.55
N LEU A 34 -8.24 10.10 2.43
CA LEU A 34 -8.94 10.35 1.17
C LEU A 34 -9.60 9.08 0.60
N PHE A 35 -8.99 7.91 0.87
CA PHE A 35 -9.44 6.64 0.31
C PHE A 35 -10.26 5.79 1.30
N ARG A 36 -10.46 6.26 2.55
CA ARG A 36 -11.14 5.50 3.61
C ARG A 36 -12.66 5.63 3.59
N HIS A 37 -13.22 6.73 3.11
CA HIS A 37 -14.65 7.05 3.20
C HIS A 37 -15.32 7.06 1.82
N GLN A 38 -16.66 6.92 1.82
CA GLN A 38 -17.47 7.11 0.62
C GLN A 38 -17.50 8.61 0.29
N ARG A 39 -16.55 9.07 -0.54
CA ARG A 39 -16.45 10.45 -0.98
C ARG A 39 -16.83 10.56 -2.46
N GLU A 40 -17.27 11.74 -2.86
CA GLU A 40 -17.45 12.03 -4.28
C GLU A 40 -16.09 12.24 -4.98
N PRO A 41 -15.94 11.85 -6.27
CA PRO A 41 -14.69 12.03 -7.03
C PRO A 41 -14.12 13.44 -6.95
N ALA A 42 -14.99 14.45 -7.05
CA ALA A 42 -14.59 15.85 -6.98
C ALA A 42 -13.97 16.22 -5.62
N GLN A 43 -14.40 15.59 -4.54
CA GLN A 43 -13.84 15.82 -3.20
C GLN A 43 -12.41 15.26 -3.10
N VAL A 44 -12.17 14.04 -3.61
CA VAL A 44 -10.83 13.44 -3.62
C VAL A 44 -9.85 14.32 -4.41
N LEU A 45 -10.24 14.75 -5.61
CA LEU A 45 -9.41 15.63 -6.44
C LEU A 45 -9.21 16.99 -5.80
N GLY A 46 -10.24 17.57 -5.17
CA GLY A 46 -10.18 18.83 -4.45
C GLY A 46 -9.18 18.78 -3.30
N GLU A 47 -9.22 17.75 -2.48
CA GLU A 47 -8.31 17.59 -1.34
C GLU A 47 -6.85 17.38 -1.79
N ILE A 48 -6.59 16.60 -2.85
CA ILE A 48 -5.23 16.48 -3.42
C ILE A 48 -4.74 17.85 -3.91
N LYS A 49 -5.60 18.61 -4.60
CA LYS A 49 -5.27 19.97 -5.04
C LYS A 49 -4.93 20.87 -3.86
N ASP A 50 -5.71 20.82 -2.79
CA ASP A 50 -5.48 21.63 -1.59
C ASP A 50 -4.15 21.25 -0.91
N LEU A 51 -3.80 19.95 -0.86
CA LEU A 51 -2.51 19.49 -0.37
C LEU A 51 -1.35 20.05 -1.20
N VAL A 52 -1.48 20.03 -2.53
CA VAL A 52 -0.49 20.65 -3.44
C VAL A 52 -0.38 22.16 -3.20
N GLN A 53 -1.49 22.86 -3.01
CA GLN A 53 -1.51 24.31 -2.74
C GLN A 53 -0.90 24.67 -1.39
N ARG A 54 -1.05 23.79 -0.39
CA ARG A 54 -0.39 23.91 0.93
C ARG A 54 1.11 23.61 0.88
N GLY A 55 1.65 23.24 -0.28
CA GLY A 55 3.07 22.98 -0.48
C GLY A 55 3.52 21.58 -0.12
N VAL A 56 2.60 20.61 0.00
CA VAL A 56 2.97 19.20 0.22
C VAL A 56 3.80 18.72 -0.98
N PRO A 57 4.98 18.14 -0.77
CA PRO A 57 5.83 17.67 -1.85
C PRO A 57 5.12 16.62 -2.73
N LEU A 58 5.24 16.75 -4.06
CA LEU A 58 4.63 15.79 -4.99
C LEU A 58 5.08 14.35 -4.75
N ILE A 59 6.30 14.15 -4.25
CA ILE A 59 6.85 12.84 -3.91
C ILE A 59 6.12 12.19 -2.73
N GLU A 60 5.67 12.97 -1.75
CA GLU A 60 4.89 12.47 -0.62
C GLU A 60 3.47 12.09 -1.05
N LEU A 61 2.88 12.89 -1.94
CA LEU A 61 1.57 12.60 -2.51
C LEU A 61 1.61 11.35 -3.39
N SER A 62 2.62 11.21 -4.26
CA SER A 62 2.76 10.03 -5.12
C SER A 62 3.00 8.75 -4.30
N ALA A 63 3.86 8.82 -3.27
CA ALA A 63 4.09 7.71 -2.37
C ALA A 63 2.80 7.29 -1.62
N SER A 64 1.97 8.27 -1.22
CA SER A 64 0.69 8.01 -0.57
C SER A 64 -0.32 7.33 -1.50
N VAL A 65 -0.38 7.74 -2.78
CA VAL A 65 -1.23 7.10 -3.79
C VAL A 65 -0.75 5.68 -4.10
N ALA A 66 0.56 5.48 -4.27
CA ALA A 66 1.14 4.15 -4.49
C ALA A 66 0.85 3.21 -3.30
N TYR A 67 0.97 3.71 -2.08
CA TYR A 67 0.62 2.95 -0.89
C TYR A 67 -0.89 2.65 -0.80
N ALA A 68 -1.75 3.59 -1.16
CA ALA A 68 -3.20 3.36 -1.20
C ALA A 68 -3.57 2.28 -2.23
N ALA A 69 -2.91 2.27 -3.40
CA ALA A 69 -3.08 1.24 -4.42
C ALA A 69 -2.62 -0.14 -3.91
N ALA A 70 -1.45 -0.22 -3.26
CA ALA A 70 -0.97 -1.45 -2.64
C ALA A 70 -1.95 -1.97 -1.58
N ARG A 71 -2.45 -1.09 -0.70
CA ARG A 71 -3.48 -1.46 0.29
C ARG A 71 -4.77 -1.94 -0.34
N ARG A 72 -5.16 -1.39 -1.49
CA ARG A 72 -6.33 -1.85 -2.25
C ARG A 72 -6.12 -3.30 -2.70
N ALA A 73 -4.95 -3.62 -3.26
CA ALA A 73 -4.60 -4.97 -3.69
C ALA A 73 -4.63 -5.97 -2.53
N VAL A 74 -4.05 -5.62 -1.37
CA VAL A 74 -4.05 -6.48 -0.16
C VAL A 74 -5.47 -6.83 0.32
N HIS A 75 -6.42 -5.92 0.13
CA HIS A 75 -7.81 -6.14 0.51
C HIS A 75 -8.69 -6.65 -0.63
N PHE A 76 -8.11 -7.00 -1.77
CA PHE A 76 -8.87 -7.45 -2.92
C PHE A 76 -9.20 -8.93 -2.80
N HIS A 77 -10.51 -9.26 -2.89
CA HIS A 77 -10.97 -10.61 -2.63
C HIS A 77 -10.66 -11.56 -3.78
N VAL A 78 -10.20 -12.77 -3.47
CA VAL A 78 -9.83 -13.81 -4.45
C VAL A 78 -10.98 -14.26 -5.36
N ALA A 79 -12.24 -14.04 -4.96
CA ALA A 79 -13.40 -14.32 -5.79
C ALA A 79 -13.61 -13.33 -6.95
N ASN A 80 -12.87 -12.23 -7.00
CA ASN A 80 -12.92 -11.29 -8.12
C ASN A 80 -12.38 -11.95 -9.40
N SER A 81 -12.88 -11.50 -10.54
CA SER A 81 -12.46 -12.02 -11.84
C SER A 81 -10.99 -11.68 -12.12
N PHE A 82 -10.37 -12.42 -13.05
CA PHE A 82 -9.03 -12.09 -13.53
C PHE A 82 -8.94 -10.66 -14.09
N SER A 83 -10.00 -10.18 -14.77
CA SER A 83 -10.07 -8.82 -15.29
C SER A 83 -10.01 -7.77 -14.17
N ASP A 84 -10.70 -8.02 -13.05
CA ASP A 84 -10.72 -7.11 -11.92
C ASP A 84 -9.33 -7.07 -11.22
N TRP A 85 -8.71 -8.24 -11.04
CA TRP A 85 -7.35 -8.35 -10.53
C TRP A 85 -6.34 -7.63 -11.40
N ASN A 86 -6.48 -7.78 -12.74
CA ASN A 86 -5.63 -7.10 -13.70
C ASN A 86 -5.75 -5.57 -13.56
N THR A 87 -6.97 -5.06 -13.36
CA THR A 87 -7.21 -3.63 -13.12
C THR A 87 -6.47 -3.13 -11.88
N VAL A 88 -6.59 -3.84 -10.75
CA VAL A 88 -5.91 -3.47 -9.48
C VAL A 88 -4.38 -3.51 -9.63
N HIS A 89 -3.84 -4.52 -10.30
CA HIS A 89 -2.40 -4.61 -10.57
C HIS A 89 -1.89 -3.45 -11.44
N HIS A 90 -2.64 -3.07 -12.48
CA HIS A 90 -2.27 -1.94 -13.33
C HIS A 90 -2.32 -0.61 -12.57
N THR A 91 -3.30 -0.41 -11.71
CA THR A 91 -3.36 0.78 -10.86
C THR A 91 -2.17 0.86 -9.92
N PHE A 92 -1.80 -0.24 -9.25
CA PHE A 92 -0.61 -0.26 -8.40
C PHE A 92 0.67 0.00 -9.19
N THR A 93 0.84 -0.67 -10.33
CA THR A 93 2.02 -0.51 -11.19
C THR A 93 2.15 0.92 -11.70
N TYR A 94 1.03 1.52 -12.13
CA TYR A 94 0.98 2.91 -12.57
C TYR A 94 1.35 3.89 -11.45
N ALA A 95 0.71 3.77 -10.29
CA ALA A 95 0.98 4.64 -9.15
C ALA A 95 2.44 4.54 -8.67
N ASN A 96 2.99 3.33 -8.61
CA ASN A 96 4.39 3.11 -8.29
C ASN A 96 5.32 3.71 -9.36
N ALA A 97 5.01 3.58 -10.65
CA ALA A 97 5.80 4.18 -11.72
C ALA A 97 5.83 5.71 -11.64
N VAL A 98 4.70 6.35 -11.31
CA VAL A 98 4.63 7.80 -11.09
C VAL A 98 5.50 8.22 -9.90
N ASP A 99 5.44 7.49 -8.78
CA ASP A 99 6.28 7.74 -7.61
C ASP A 99 7.77 7.62 -7.95
N GLN A 100 8.17 6.53 -8.60
CA GLN A 100 9.57 6.31 -9.00
C GLN A 100 10.04 7.35 -10.03
N ALA A 101 9.18 7.80 -10.94
CA ALA A 101 9.51 8.84 -11.89
C ALA A 101 9.73 10.19 -11.19
N LEU A 102 8.88 10.56 -10.25
CA LEU A 102 9.02 11.80 -9.46
C LEU A 102 10.30 11.81 -8.60
N ARG A 103 10.72 10.64 -8.07
CA ARG A 103 11.98 10.50 -7.33
C ARG A 103 13.20 10.75 -8.20
N ARG A 104 13.14 10.39 -9.48
CA ARG A 104 14.25 10.52 -10.42
C ARG A 104 14.27 11.87 -11.11
N VAL A 105 13.11 12.37 -11.52
CA VAL A 105 12.96 13.61 -12.29
C VAL A 105 11.75 14.38 -11.76
N PRO A 106 11.92 15.24 -10.75
CA PRO A 106 10.85 16.09 -10.25
C PRO A 106 10.26 16.94 -11.38
N SER A 107 8.98 16.75 -11.69
CA SER A 107 8.31 17.46 -12.78
C SER A 107 6.86 17.77 -12.44
N LYS A 108 6.44 19.00 -12.72
CA LYS A 108 5.03 19.40 -12.58
C LYS A 108 4.10 18.64 -13.53
N LEU A 109 4.61 18.13 -14.66
CA LEU A 109 3.82 17.31 -15.58
C LEU A 109 3.46 15.96 -14.98
N LEU A 110 4.35 15.39 -14.17
CA LEU A 110 4.10 14.13 -13.45
C LEU A 110 3.05 14.28 -12.33
N ALA A 111 2.78 15.52 -11.88
CA ALA A 111 1.71 15.77 -10.91
C ALA A 111 0.34 15.28 -11.40
N ARG A 112 0.08 15.34 -12.71
CA ARG A 112 -1.14 14.80 -13.31
C ARG A 112 -1.29 13.29 -13.01
N GLY A 113 -0.18 12.54 -13.08
CA GLY A 113 -0.18 11.10 -12.76
C GLY A 113 -0.62 10.79 -11.34
N ILE A 114 -0.38 11.70 -10.38
CA ILE A 114 -0.89 11.55 -9.01
C ILE A 114 -2.42 11.58 -8.99
N PHE A 115 -3.03 12.54 -9.70
CA PHE A 115 -4.48 12.65 -9.79
C PHE A 115 -5.11 11.45 -10.51
N ASP A 116 -4.52 11.03 -11.63
CA ASP A 116 -4.99 9.87 -12.40
C ASP A 116 -4.90 8.59 -11.56
N GLY A 117 -3.78 8.36 -10.87
CA GLY A 117 -3.59 7.24 -9.96
C GLY A 117 -4.57 7.25 -8.79
N ALA A 118 -4.79 8.41 -8.17
CA ALA A 118 -5.74 8.55 -7.08
C ALA A 118 -7.19 8.24 -7.52
N MET A 119 -7.57 8.68 -8.73
CA MET A 119 -8.88 8.37 -9.29
C MET A 119 -9.04 6.87 -9.59
N SER A 120 -8.00 6.22 -10.09
CA SER A 120 -8.02 4.77 -10.31
C SER A 120 -8.21 4.01 -8.99
N VAL A 121 -7.44 4.34 -7.95
CA VAL A 121 -7.62 3.76 -6.59
C VAL A 121 -9.03 3.99 -6.06
N TYR A 122 -9.58 5.18 -6.29
CA TYR A 122 -10.95 5.50 -5.88
C TYR A 122 -11.98 4.61 -6.58
N LEU A 123 -11.87 4.44 -7.91
CA LEU A 123 -12.82 3.68 -8.72
C LEU A 123 -12.80 2.19 -8.40
N GLU A 124 -11.65 1.63 -8.08
CA GLU A 124 -11.50 0.21 -7.72
C GLU A 124 -12.26 -0.20 -6.46
N ARG A 125 -12.71 0.75 -5.63
CA ARG A 125 -13.57 0.45 -4.48
C ARG A 125 -14.86 -0.28 -4.87
N PHE A 126 -15.34 -0.08 -6.08
CA PHE A 126 -16.55 -0.73 -6.60
C PHE A 126 -16.34 -2.19 -7.00
N LEU A 127 -15.09 -2.57 -7.25
CA LEU A 127 -14.68 -3.94 -7.57
C LEU A 127 -14.43 -4.78 -6.31
N ASN A 128 -14.04 -4.15 -5.21
CA ASN A 128 -13.64 -4.83 -3.97
C ASN A 128 -14.85 -5.10 -3.05
N VAL A 129 -15.75 -5.98 -3.47
CA VAL A 129 -16.96 -6.37 -2.73
C VAL A 129 -17.18 -7.87 -2.82
N PRO A 130 -17.07 -8.60 -1.70
CA PRO A 130 -16.68 -8.16 -0.36
C PRO A 130 -15.19 -7.82 -0.26
N LYS A 131 -14.83 -7.05 0.76
CA LYS A 131 -13.43 -6.74 1.05
C LYS A 131 -12.76 -7.91 1.77
N GLN A 132 -11.58 -8.33 1.29
CA GLN A 132 -10.78 -9.34 1.98
C GLN A 132 -10.20 -8.78 3.29
N PRO A 133 -10.40 -9.44 4.43
CA PRO A 133 -9.72 -9.08 5.67
C PRO A 133 -8.22 -9.40 5.55
N VAL A 134 -7.38 -8.58 6.19
CA VAL A 134 -5.97 -8.94 6.38
C VAL A 134 -5.89 -9.91 7.55
N PRO A 135 -5.19 -11.03 7.42
CA PRO A 135 -5.04 -11.99 8.51
C PRO A 135 -4.41 -11.35 9.75
N GLU A 136 -4.97 -11.65 10.92
CA GLU A 136 -4.32 -11.31 12.18
C GLU A 136 -3.21 -12.33 12.46
N PRO A 137 -2.03 -11.89 12.93
CA PRO A 137 -0.95 -12.81 13.26
C PRO A 137 -1.38 -13.86 14.29
N SER A 138 -1.11 -15.12 14.02
CA SER A 138 -1.44 -16.23 14.91
C SER A 138 -0.37 -16.48 15.98
N GLY A 139 0.83 -15.91 15.81
CA GLY A 139 1.99 -16.13 16.69
C GLY A 139 2.73 -17.43 16.42
N ARG A 140 2.47 -18.09 15.30
CA ARG A 140 3.23 -19.28 14.88
C ARG A 140 4.66 -18.88 14.51
N ASP A 141 5.62 -19.71 14.86
CA ASP A 141 6.95 -19.64 14.26
C ASP A 141 6.87 -20.23 12.84
N VAL A 142 7.24 -19.42 11.86
CA VAL A 142 7.08 -19.72 10.44
C VAL A 142 8.43 -19.66 9.74
N SER A 143 8.76 -20.68 8.99
CA SER A 143 9.96 -20.72 8.14
C SER A 143 9.66 -20.21 6.73
N ARG A 144 10.73 -19.90 5.99
CA ARG A 144 10.66 -19.59 4.56
C ARG A 144 10.07 -20.75 3.76
N GLU A 145 10.47 -21.97 4.12
CA GLU A 145 10.04 -23.20 3.48
C GLU A 145 8.52 -23.43 3.64
N ASP A 146 7.95 -23.06 4.78
CA ASP A 146 6.50 -23.12 5.01
C ASP A 146 5.74 -22.20 4.04
N VAL A 147 6.24 -20.98 3.83
CA VAL A 147 5.64 -20.03 2.90
C VAL A 147 5.71 -20.53 1.46
N LEU A 148 6.87 -21.05 1.04
CA LEU A 148 7.04 -21.60 -0.31
C LEU A 148 6.15 -22.82 -0.55
N ALA A 149 6.05 -23.72 0.42
CA ALA A 149 5.18 -24.88 0.34
C ALA A 149 3.68 -24.48 0.25
N ALA A 150 3.27 -23.44 0.96
CA ALA A 150 1.91 -22.92 0.89
C ALA A 150 1.60 -22.26 -0.48
N ILE A 151 2.58 -21.55 -1.08
CA ILE A 151 2.44 -20.98 -2.43
C ILE A 151 2.27 -22.08 -3.47
N ASP A 152 3.01 -23.17 -3.36
CA ASP A 152 2.96 -24.29 -4.30
C ASP A 152 1.70 -25.17 -4.11
N SER A 153 0.94 -24.98 -3.03
CA SER A 153 -0.25 -25.76 -2.77
C SER A 153 -1.47 -25.19 -3.49
N TYR A 154 -2.29 -26.09 -4.08
CA TYR A 154 -3.56 -25.66 -4.68
C TYR A 154 -4.52 -25.07 -3.63
N GLY A 155 -4.96 -23.83 -3.85
CA GLY A 155 -5.84 -23.15 -2.91
C GLY A 155 -5.14 -22.57 -1.67
N GLY A 156 -3.81 -22.55 -1.63
CA GLY A 156 -3.01 -22.10 -0.49
C GLY A 156 -2.98 -20.58 -0.22
N VAL A 157 -3.84 -19.77 -0.85
CA VAL A 157 -3.82 -18.31 -0.73
C VAL A 157 -4.01 -17.83 0.71
N ASP A 158 -5.02 -18.35 1.39
CA ASP A 158 -5.32 -17.93 2.77
C ASP A 158 -4.23 -18.40 3.75
N GLU A 159 -3.72 -19.61 3.58
CA GLU A 159 -2.59 -20.13 4.39
C GLU A 159 -1.33 -19.29 4.13
N THR A 160 -0.98 -19.02 2.88
CA THR A 160 0.15 -18.15 2.52
C THR A 160 0.01 -16.77 3.14
N ALA A 161 -1.17 -16.17 3.08
CA ALA A 161 -1.43 -14.86 3.66
C ALA A 161 -1.26 -14.88 5.19
N GLN A 162 -1.70 -15.94 5.86
CA GLN A 162 -1.52 -16.12 7.30
C GLN A 162 -0.05 -16.27 7.68
N LEU A 163 0.71 -17.13 6.97
CA LEU A 163 2.14 -17.34 7.22
C LEU A 163 2.94 -16.04 7.01
N VAL A 164 2.62 -15.27 5.96
CA VAL A 164 3.22 -13.96 5.71
C VAL A 164 2.90 -12.98 6.85
N ALA A 165 1.66 -12.95 7.34
CA ALA A 165 1.29 -12.11 8.47
C ALA A 165 2.08 -12.46 9.75
N ASP A 166 2.27 -13.75 10.02
CA ASP A 166 3.07 -14.22 11.15
C ASP A 166 4.55 -13.83 11.01
N MET A 167 5.17 -14.01 9.84
CA MET A 167 6.55 -13.56 9.58
C MET A 167 6.72 -12.05 9.76
N ILE A 168 5.79 -11.24 9.27
CA ILE A 168 5.81 -9.78 9.44
C ILE A 168 5.70 -9.41 10.93
N ALA A 169 4.86 -10.09 11.69
CA ALA A 169 4.72 -9.86 13.13
C ALA A 169 6.00 -10.18 13.92
N MET A 170 6.82 -11.10 13.42
CA MET A 170 8.14 -11.41 13.95
C MET A 170 9.24 -10.43 13.52
N GLY A 171 8.92 -9.42 12.69
CA GLY A 171 9.88 -8.44 12.19
C GLY A 171 10.77 -8.97 11.06
N ARG A 172 10.30 -9.96 10.31
CA ARG A 172 11.04 -10.63 9.21
C ARG A 172 10.57 -10.18 7.82
N GLU A 173 10.23 -8.89 7.65
CA GLU A 173 9.69 -8.34 6.40
C GLU A 173 10.66 -8.48 5.23
N GLU A 174 11.97 -8.30 5.47
CA GLU A 174 12.98 -8.46 4.42
C GLU A 174 13.03 -9.89 3.89
N GLU A 175 12.92 -10.86 4.80
CA GLU A 175 12.90 -12.27 4.44
C GLU A 175 11.63 -12.63 3.65
N VAL A 176 10.48 -12.05 4.02
CA VAL A 176 9.25 -12.19 3.22
C VAL A 176 9.46 -11.69 1.79
N VAL A 177 10.02 -10.49 1.62
CA VAL A 177 10.29 -9.94 0.29
C VAL A 177 11.23 -10.82 -0.52
N GLN A 178 12.31 -11.33 0.11
CA GLN A 178 13.25 -12.25 -0.55
C GLN A 178 12.59 -13.58 -0.92
N THR A 179 11.75 -14.12 -0.03
CA THR A 179 11.02 -15.38 -0.28
C THR A 179 10.09 -15.25 -1.47
N LEU A 180 9.25 -14.21 -1.49
CA LEU A 180 8.31 -13.96 -2.58
C LEU A 180 9.01 -13.59 -3.91
N GLY A 181 10.22 -13.05 -3.86
CA GLY A 181 11.03 -12.76 -5.05
C GLY A 181 11.70 -14.00 -5.65
N HIS A 182 11.67 -15.15 -4.98
CA HIS A 182 12.21 -16.43 -5.44
C HIS A 182 11.13 -17.45 -5.81
N ALA A 183 9.87 -17.19 -5.45
CA ALA A 183 8.71 -18.00 -5.82
C ALA A 183 8.26 -17.72 -7.26
#